data_b9460bd1d9733d033068252f7ebfcfa9
#
_entry.id   b9460bd1d9733d033068252f7ebfcfa9
#
_cell.length_a   1.000
_cell.length_b   1.000
_cell.length_c   1.000
_cell.angle_alpha   90.00
_cell.angle_beta   90.00
_cell.angle_gamma   90.00
#
_symmetry.space_group_name_H-M   'P 1'
#
loop_
_entity.id
_entity.type
_entity.pdbx_description
1 polymer ?
#
loop_
_entity_poly.entity_id
_entity_poly.type
_entity_poly.pdbx_seq_one_letter_code
_entity_poly.pdbx_strand_id
1 'polypeptide(L)'
;WEFKQRGQSGHWVSDLFPHIAQDDVIDEISMVKSMTSNFSEHTSANYFLHTGSGFQGRPSMGAWFGYGLGTENQNLPGFVVLNGGLIPPGGLDCFGSGFLPASYQGSVFLPQNEPVANIKPKENSAELQRNKLSLLSDLDSSSLEEMDFDPQVEAAIQNYETAYQMQTSVPELMDLKGESEAVKKSYGMDSDFKNTRTFGMQCLLARRLVERGVRFVELTCPGGNGDRWDQHGGLVDGHGKNCKSVDQPIAALIRDLRKLGMLDDTLVVWTGEFGRTPFAQGSNGRDHNPF
;
A
#
# COMPACT_ATOMS: atom_id res chain seq x y z
N TRP A 1 -2.15 14.30 25.34
CA TRP A 1 -1.56 15.02 24.21
C TRP A 1 -2.23 16.35 23.98
N GLU A 2 -1.47 17.33 23.51
CA GLU A 2 -1.98 18.64 23.14
C GLU A 2 -2.38 18.66 21.67
N PHE A 3 -3.44 19.41 21.36
CA PHE A 3 -3.85 19.72 20.01
C PHE A 3 -3.70 21.21 19.75
N LYS A 4 -3.13 21.56 18.60
CA LYS A 4 -2.96 22.97 18.19
C LYS A 4 -3.41 23.13 16.74
N GLN A 5 -3.96 24.31 16.42
CA GLN A 5 -4.19 24.66 15.02
C GLN A 5 -2.87 24.87 14.30
N ARG A 6 -2.77 24.35 13.06
CA ARG A 6 -1.57 24.36 12.23
C ARG A 6 -1.89 24.80 10.82
N GLY A 7 -0.88 25.40 10.18
CA GLY A 7 -0.98 25.90 8.82
C GLY A 7 -2.01 27.01 8.63
N GLN A 8 -2.18 27.44 7.39
CA GLN A 8 -3.23 28.39 6.99
C GLN A 8 -4.62 27.73 7.00
N SER A 9 -4.67 26.41 6.78
CA SER A 9 -5.89 25.57 6.85
C SER A 9 -6.51 25.55 8.25
N GLY A 10 -5.73 25.85 9.31
CA GLY A 10 -6.18 25.86 10.69
C GLY A 10 -6.58 24.49 11.23
N HIS A 11 -6.09 23.42 10.67
CA HIS A 11 -6.39 22.06 11.15
C HIS A 11 -5.83 21.82 12.55
N TRP A 12 -6.65 21.20 13.40
CA TRP A 12 -6.23 20.75 14.73
C TRP A 12 -5.37 19.48 14.61
N VAL A 13 -4.09 19.59 14.97
CA VAL A 13 -3.12 18.48 14.90
C VAL A 13 -2.55 18.20 16.29
N SER A 14 -2.46 16.92 16.64
CA SER A 14 -1.84 16.45 17.88
C SER A 14 -0.32 16.65 17.84
N ASP A 15 0.27 16.88 19.01
CA ASP A 15 1.74 16.90 19.23
C ASP A 15 2.44 15.57 18.95
N LEU A 16 1.66 14.49 18.71
CA LEU A 16 2.17 13.21 18.22
C LEU A 16 2.63 13.24 16.75
N PHE A 17 2.26 14.27 15.99
CA PHE A 17 2.55 14.41 14.56
C PHE A 17 3.38 15.68 14.24
N PRO A 18 4.62 15.81 14.80
CA PRO A 18 5.41 17.02 14.63
C PRO A 18 5.87 17.29 13.20
N HIS A 19 5.97 16.28 12.34
CA HIS A 19 6.35 16.43 10.93
C HIS A 19 5.14 16.78 10.04
N ILE A 20 4.01 16.09 10.21
CA ILE A 20 2.75 16.39 9.50
C ILE A 20 2.22 17.78 9.90
N ALA A 21 2.44 18.20 11.14
CA ALA A 21 2.00 19.49 11.66
C ALA A 21 2.74 20.71 11.07
N GLN A 22 3.76 20.52 10.22
CA GLN A 22 4.46 21.60 9.56
C GLN A 22 3.61 22.19 8.43
N ASP A 23 3.65 23.52 8.26
CA ASP A 23 2.73 24.24 7.37
C ASP A 23 2.81 23.76 5.92
N ASP A 24 4.00 23.42 5.45
CA ASP A 24 4.26 22.89 4.10
C ASP A 24 3.70 21.47 3.85
N VAL A 25 3.18 20.82 4.88
CA VAL A 25 2.54 19.49 4.79
C VAL A 25 1.07 19.58 5.14
N ILE A 26 0.73 20.21 6.29
CA ILE A 26 -0.64 20.21 6.78
C ILE A 26 -1.59 20.99 5.86
N ASP A 27 -1.09 22.00 5.15
CA ASP A 27 -1.87 22.79 4.20
C ASP A 27 -2.15 22.04 2.88
N GLU A 28 -1.47 20.92 2.62
CA GLU A 28 -1.76 19.99 1.52
C GLU A 28 -2.79 18.90 1.90
N ILE A 29 -3.23 18.86 3.16
CA ILE A 29 -4.09 17.80 3.68
C ILE A 29 -5.54 18.31 3.85
N SER A 30 -6.48 17.55 3.32
CA SER A 30 -7.91 17.72 3.61
C SER A 30 -8.37 16.67 4.61
N MET A 31 -9.02 17.09 5.70
CA MET A 31 -9.51 16.17 6.74
C MET A 31 -11.02 15.97 6.60
N VAL A 32 -11.44 14.76 6.21
CA VAL A 32 -12.84 14.36 6.17
C VAL A 32 -13.22 13.81 7.55
N LYS A 33 -14.02 14.57 8.33
CA LYS A 33 -14.37 14.23 9.71
C LYS A 33 -15.73 13.53 9.85
N SER A 34 -16.44 13.32 8.76
CA SER A 34 -17.79 12.75 8.72
C SER A 34 -17.83 11.33 8.14
N MET A 35 -16.67 10.67 8.01
CA MET A 35 -16.61 9.29 7.55
C MET A 35 -17.17 8.35 8.61
N THR A 36 -17.98 7.39 8.17
CA THR A 36 -18.59 6.35 9.00
C THR A 36 -18.37 4.99 8.36
N SER A 37 -18.48 3.92 9.15
CA SER A 37 -18.49 2.54 8.67
C SER A 37 -19.82 1.89 9.04
N ASN A 38 -20.25 0.87 8.29
CA ASN A 38 -21.43 0.07 8.64
C ASN A 38 -21.10 -1.08 9.61
N PHE A 39 -19.81 -1.26 9.93
CA PHE A 39 -19.32 -2.43 10.68
C PHE A 39 -18.40 -1.97 11.82
N SER A 40 -18.56 -2.61 12.99
CA SER A 40 -17.76 -2.38 14.19
C SER A 40 -16.77 -3.51 14.50
N GLU A 41 -16.69 -4.50 13.63
CA GLU A 41 -15.77 -5.64 13.69
C GLU A 41 -14.74 -5.53 12.57
N HIS A 42 -13.48 -5.77 12.86
CA HIS A 42 -12.36 -5.50 11.97
C HIS A 42 -12.46 -6.18 10.61
N THR A 43 -12.83 -7.46 10.55
CA THR A 43 -12.84 -8.21 9.28
C THR A 43 -13.85 -7.63 8.30
N SER A 44 -15.11 -7.48 8.74
CA SER A 44 -16.17 -6.90 7.91
C SER A 44 -15.93 -5.43 7.58
N ALA A 45 -15.36 -4.65 8.51
CA ALA A 45 -15.02 -3.27 8.29
C ALA A 45 -13.85 -3.10 7.29
N ASN A 46 -12.84 -3.98 7.34
CA ASN A 46 -11.76 -3.99 6.35
C ASN A 46 -12.28 -4.39 4.97
N TYR A 47 -13.13 -5.41 4.88
CA TYR A 47 -13.78 -5.71 3.59
C TYR A 47 -14.57 -4.51 3.08
N PHE A 48 -15.33 -3.85 3.94
CA PHE A 48 -16.12 -2.67 3.56
C PHE A 48 -15.24 -1.52 3.08
N LEU A 49 -14.14 -1.23 3.78
CA LEU A 49 -13.16 -0.22 3.39
C LEU A 49 -12.55 -0.51 2.02
N HIS A 50 -12.13 -1.76 1.78
CA HIS A 50 -11.39 -2.12 0.57
C HIS A 50 -12.28 -2.40 -0.63
N THR A 51 -13.53 -2.86 -0.42
CA THR A 51 -14.38 -3.40 -1.49
C THR A 51 -15.77 -2.76 -1.58
N GLY A 52 -16.15 -1.93 -0.61
CA GLY A 52 -17.51 -1.38 -0.48
C GLY A 52 -18.55 -2.41 0.01
N SER A 53 -18.13 -3.61 0.44
CA SER A 53 -19.00 -4.68 0.96
C SER A 53 -18.39 -5.29 2.21
N GLY A 54 -19.19 -5.57 3.24
CA GLY A 54 -18.71 -6.26 4.45
C GLY A 54 -18.45 -7.77 4.28
N PHE A 55 -18.52 -8.29 3.06
CA PHE A 55 -18.36 -9.72 2.75
C PHE A 55 -17.33 -9.92 1.64
N GLN A 56 -16.70 -11.09 1.64
CA GLN A 56 -15.76 -11.54 0.62
C GLN A 56 -16.37 -11.61 -0.79
N GLY A 57 -15.51 -11.66 -1.82
CA GLY A 57 -15.87 -11.93 -3.20
C GLY A 57 -16.15 -10.69 -4.06
N ARG A 58 -15.97 -9.48 -3.51
CA ARG A 58 -16.04 -8.24 -4.26
C ARG A 58 -14.64 -7.76 -4.65
N PRO A 59 -14.49 -7.11 -5.82
CA PRO A 59 -13.22 -6.54 -6.20
C PRO A 59 -12.81 -5.42 -5.22
N SER A 60 -11.53 -5.38 -4.90
CA SER A 60 -10.94 -4.31 -4.12
C SER A 60 -10.90 -2.99 -4.90
N MET A 61 -10.74 -1.89 -4.20
CA MET A 61 -10.62 -0.55 -4.79
C MET A 61 -9.48 -0.52 -5.83
N GLY A 62 -8.30 -1.06 -5.50
CA GLY A 62 -7.18 -1.14 -6.43
C GLY A 62 -7.48 -1.98 -7.67
N ALA A 63 -8.22 -3.09 -7.53
CA ALA A 63 -8.67 -3.90 -8.67
C ALA A 63 -9.63 -3.11 -9.58
N TRP A 64 -10.57 -2.35 -9.01
CA TRP A 64 -11.49 -1.49 -9.77
C TRP A 64 -10.76 -0.37 -10.51
N PHE A 65 -9.77 0.29 -9.88
CA PHE A 65 -8.96 1.30 -10.55
C PHE A 65 -8.15 0.71 -11.71
N GLY A 66 -7.53 -0.44 -11.50
CA GLY A 66 -6.80 -1.16 -12.55
C GLY A 66 -7.70 -1.54 -13.72
N TYR A 67 -8.88 -2.09 -13.44
CA TYR A 67 -9.85 -2.50 -14.48
C TYR A 67 -10.42 -1.30 -15.26
N GLY A 68 -10.82 -0.24 -14.56
CA GLY A 68 -11.51 0.89 -15.17
C GLY A 68 -10.60 1.90 -15.86
N LEU A 69 -9.39 2.12 -15.36
CA LEU A 69 -8.47 3.15 -15.84
C LEU A 69 -7.18 2.58 -16.46
N GLY A 70 -6.92 1.29 -16.28
CA GLY A 70 -5.67 0.67 -16.70
C GLY A 70 -4.46 1.16 -15.88
N THR A 71 -3.28 0.84 -16.37
CA THR A 71 -2.01 1.30 -15.82
C THR A 71 -1.12 1.80 -16.94
N GLU A 72 -0.31 2.82 -16.68
CA GLU A 72 0.69 3.32 -17.62
C GLU A 72 1.94 2.45 -17.64
N ASN A 73 2.17 1.70 -16.57
CA ASN A 73 3.30 0.77 -16.47
C ASN A 73 2.99 -0.56 -17.16
N GLN A 74 3.94 -1.04 -17.98
CA GLN A 74 3.83 -2.32 -18.67
C GLN A 74 4.64 -3.44 -18.01
N ASN A 75 5.51 -3.12 -17.04
CA ASN A 75 6.49 -4.03 -16.46
C ASN A 75 6.29 -4.31 -14.97
N LEU A 76 5.29 -3.66 -14.37
CA LEU A 76 4.90 -3.82 -12.96
C LEU A 76 3.38 -4.00 -12.88
N PRO A 77 2.87 -4.68 -11.84
CA PRO A 77 1.43 -4.75 -11.61
C PRO A 77 0.81 -3.37 -11.48
N GLY A 78 -0.41 -3.18 -12.01
CA GLY A 78 -1.14 -1.93 -11.87
C GLY A 78 -1.61 -1.64 -10.44
N PHE A 79 -1.69 -2.69 -9.60
CA PHE A 79 -2.01 -2.60 -8.18
C PHE A 79 -0.93 -3.31 -7.35
N VAL A 80 -0.21 -2.55 -6.53
CA VAL A 80 0.86 -3.05 -5.65
C VAL A 80 0.51 -2.77 -4.19
N VAL A 81 0.65 -3.78 -3.33
CA VAL A 81 0.50 -3.68 -1.88
C VAL A 81 1.88 -3.78 -1.23
N LEU A 82 2.35 -2.70 -0.60
CA LEU A 82 3.58 -2.67 0.16
C LEU A 82 3.29 -3.12 1.60
N ASN A 83 3.60 -4.39 1.90
CA ASN A 83 3.31 -4.98 3.20
C ASN A 83 4.36 -4.59 4.25
N GLY A 84 3.97 -3.76 5.21
CA GLY A 84 4.82 -3.34 6.34
C GLY A 84 4.98 -4.38 7.46
N GLY A 85 4.27 -5.51 7.36
CA GLY A 85 4.26 -6.59 8.35
C GLY A 85 2.88 -6.89 8.92
N LEU A 86 1.89 -6.01 8.74
CA LEU A 86 0.51 -6.24 9.11
C LEU A 86 -0.30 -6.55 7.84
N ILE A 87 -0.92 -7.72 7.81
CA ILE A 87 -2.03 -8.01 6.87
C ILE A 87 -3.32 -7.65 7.60
N PRO A 88 -4.21 -6.82 7.03
CA PRO A 88 -5.45 -6.44 7.70
C PRO A 88 -6.32 -7.66 8.00
N PRO A 89 -7.14 -7.63 9.05
CA PRO A 89 -8.22 -8.59 9.23
C PRO A 89 -9.08 -8.69 7.98
N GLY A 90 -9.36 -9.90 7.52
CA GLY A 90 -9.89 -10.15 6.18
C GLY A 90 -8.86 -10.76 5.22
N GLY A 91 -7.57 -10.63 5.56
CA GLY A 91 -6.49 -11.29 4.81
C GLY A 91 -6.27 -10.69 3.43
N LEU A 92 -5.73 -11.50 2.53
CA LEU A 92 -5.42 -11.10 1.16
C LEU A 92 -6.66 -10.82 0.31
N ASP A 93 -7.84 -11.25 0.74
CA ASP A 93 -9.10 -10.96 0.05
C ASP A 93 -9.43 -9.47 0.03
N CYS A 94 -8.87 -8.69 0.98
CA CYS A 94 -8.93 -7.22 0.96
C CYS A 94 -8.27 -6.62 -0.30
N PHE A 95 -7.37 -7.36 -0.95
CA PHE A 95 -6.63 -6.93 -2.14
C PHE A 95 -7.03 -7.72 -3.39
N GLY A 96 -8.05 -8.56 -3.29
CA GLY A 96 -8.47 -9.47 -4.34
C GLY A 96 -9.16 -8.78 -5.52
N SER A 97 -9.18 -9.48 -6.66
CA SER A 97 -9.93 -9.06 -7.85
C SER A 97 -11.42 -9.38 -7.77
N GLY A 98 -11.86 -10.20 -6.79
CA GLY A 98 -13.25 -10.65 -6.68
C GLY A 98 -13.72 -11.35 -7.96
N PHE A 99 -14.77 -10.82 -8.58
CA PHE A 99 -15.31 -11.33 -9.85
C PHE A 99 -14.63 -10.75 -11.10
N LEU A 100 -13.68 -9.80 -10.95
CA LEU A 100 -12.85 -9.32 -12.06
C LEU A 100 -11.75 -10.34 -12.38
N PRO A 101 -11.14 -10.28 -13.58
CA PRO A 101 -9.99 -11.12 -13.91
C PRO A 101 -8.86 -11.01 -12.87
N ALA A 102 -8.21 -12.14 -12.58
CA ALA A 102 -7.16 -12.22 -11.57
C ALA A 102 -5.93 -11.33 -11.83
N SER A 103 -5.74 -10.86 -13.06
CA SER A 103 -4.71 -9.90 -13.44
C SER A 103 -4.84 -8.52 -12.75
N TYR A 104 -6.02 -8.20 -12.21
CA TYR A 104 -6.27 -6.94 -11.51
C TYR A 104 -6.10 -7.02 -9.98
N GLN A 105 -5.81 -8.19 -9.42
CA GLN A 105 -5.57 -8.32 -7.98
C GLN A 105 -4.30 -7.60 -7.53
N GLY A 106 -4.25 -7.23 -6.25
CA GLY A 106 -3.08 -6.62 -5.64
C GLY A 106 -1.90 -7.58 -5.53
N SER A 107 -0.75 -7.14 -6.01
CA SER A 107 0.52 -7.87 -5.85
C SER A 107 1.21 -7.42 -4.58
N VAL A 108 1.39 -8.35 -3.62
CA VAL A 108 1.96 -8.04 -2.31
C VAL A 108 3.48 -8.08 -2.35
N PHE A 109 4.10 -6.95 -2.03
CA PHE A 109 5.54 -6.77 -1.94
C PHE A 109 5.98 -6.64 -0.48
N LEU A 110 7.00 -7.37 -0.09
CA LEU A 110 7.66 -7.22 1.21
C LEU A 110 8.77 -6.16 1.13
N PRO A 111 8.98 -5.32 2.15
CA PRO A 111 10.07 -4.33 2.16
C PRO A 111 11.41 -4.99 2.49
N GLN A 112 11.91 -5.82 1.58
CA GLN A 112 13.15 -6.59 1.69
C GLN A 112 13.79 -6.79 0.31
N ASN A 113 15.03 -7.31 0.26
CA ASN A 113 15.78 -7.48 -0.98
C ASN A 113 15.11 -8.40 -2.02
N GLU A 114 14.29 -9.34 -1.58
CA GLU A 114 13.45 -10.18 -2.42
C GLU A 114 11.98 -9.93 -2.06
N PRO A 115 11.37 -8.85 -2.59
CA PRO A 115 10.05 -8.40 -2.16
C PRO A 115 8.94 -9.35 -2.62
N VAL A 116 9.19 -10.14 -3.66
CA VAL A 116 8.23 -11.08 -4.27
C VAL A 116 8.93 -12.41 -4.51
N ALA A 117 8.21 -13.51 -4.37
CA ALA A 117 8.72 -14.83 -4.66
C ALA A 117 9.08 -14.98 -6.15
N ASN A 118 10.11 -15.78 -6.43
CA ASN A 118 10.60 -16.11 -7.80
C ASN A 118 11.02 -14.89 -8.63
N ILE A 119 11.42 -13.79 -7.99
CA ILE A 119 11.91 -12.59 -8.68
C ILE A 119 13.24 -12.81 -9.40
N LYS A 120 13.99 -13.86 -9.04
CA LYS A 120 15.22 -14.26 -9.72
C LYS A 120 14.95 -15.40 -10.67
N PRO A 121 15.43 -15.33 -11.92
CA PRO A 121 15.38 -16.45 -12.86
C PRO A 121 16.05 -17.70 -12.27
N LYS A 122 15.53 -18.87 -12.58
CA LYS A 122 16.15 -20.16 -12.23
C LYS A 122 17.06 -20.68 -13.34
N GLU A 123 16.94 -20.14 -14.52
CA GLU A 123 17.70 -20.49 -15.71
C GLU A 123 19.15 -19.99 -15.60
N ASN A 124 20.10 -20.79 -16.08
CA ASN A 124 21.52 -20.47 -16.01
C ASN A 124 21.97 -19.39 -17.01
N SER A 125 21.10 -19.02 -17.97
CA SER A 125 21.37 -17.93 -18.92
C SER A 125 20.06 -17.24 -19.34
N ALA A 126 20.18 -15.96 -19.72
CA ALA A 126 19.07 -15.20 -20.27
C ALA A 126 18.55 -15.77 -21.61
N GLU A 127 19.39 -16.47 -22.38
CA GLU A 127 18.99 -17.12 -23.61
C GLU A 127 18.09 -18.33 -23.35
N LEU A 128 18.47 -19.19 -22.40
CA LEU A 128 17.65 -20.34 -22.00
C LEU A 128 16.31 -19.89 -21.47
N GLN A 129 16.28 -18.81 -20.69
CA GLN A 129 15.04 -18.25 -20.17
C GLN A 129 14.15 -17.74 -21.33
N ARG A 130 14.67 -16.95 -22.26
CA ARG A 130 13.92 -16.47 -23.42
C ARG A 130 13.35 -17.60 -24.26
N ASN A 131 14.15 -18.61 -24.56
CA ASN A 131 13.71 -19.77 -25.35
C ASN A 131 12.58 -20.54 -24.65
N LYS A 132 12.71 -20.74 -23.35
CA LYS A 132 11.63 -21.35 -22.54
C LYS A 132 10.35 -20.53 -22.54
N LEU A 133 10.45 -19.21 -22.37
CA LEU A 133 9.29 -18.31 -22.35
C LEU A 133 8.62 -18.22 -23.72
N SER A 134 9.40 -18.21 -24.82
CA SER A 134 8.85 -18.27 -26.18
C SER A 134 8.05 -19.56 -26.38
N LEU A 135 8.61 -20.72 -25.99
CA LEU A 135 7.88 -21.99 -26.07
C LEU A 135 6.61 -22.00 -25.22
N LEU A 136 6.65 -21.44 -23.99
CA LEU A 136 5.47 -21.34 -23.15
C LEU A 136 4.42 -20.45 -23.79
N SER A 137 4.80 -19.29 -24.34
CA SER A 137 3.87 -18.39 -25.05
C SER A 137 3.18 -19.07 -26.25
N ASP A 138 3.91 -19.87 -27.01
CA ASP A 138 3.34 -20.64 -28.12
C ASP A 138 2.34 -21.68 -27.62
N LEU A 139 2.67 -22.41 -26.54
CA LEU A 139 1.77 -23.39 -25.91
C LEU A 139 0.54 -22.73 -25.29
N ASP A 140 0.72 -21.62 -24.59
CA ASP A 140 -0.36 -20.86 -23.96
C ASP A 140 -1.33 -20.30 -25.00
N SER A 141 -0.82 -19.79 -26.14
CA SER A 141 -1.64 -19.33 -27.27
C SER A 141 -2.48 -20.46 -27.86
N SER A 142 -1.87 -21.63 -28.07
CA SER A 142 -2.58 -22.81 -28.57
C SER A 142 -3.65 -23.28 -27.58
N SER A 143 -3.33 -23.30 -26.27
CA SER A 143 -4.29 -23.68 -25.22
C SER A 143 -5.46 -22.70 -25.11
N LEU A 144 -5.20 -21.40 -25.26
CA LEU A 144 -6.24 -20.36 -25.24
C LEU A 144 -7.21 -20.52 -26.43
N GLU A 145 -6.69 -20.82 -27.62
CA GLU A 145 -7.52 -21.12 -28.80
C GLU A 145 -8.37 -22.38 -28.59
N GLU A 146 -7.79 -23.46 -28.05
CA GLU A 146 -8.52 -24.71 -27.76
C GLU A 146 -9.62 -24.53 -26.70
N MET A 147 -9.46 -23.56 -25.77
CA MET A 147 -10.42 -23.24 -24.70
C MET A 147 -11.38 -22.11 -25.10
N ASP A 148 -11.53 -21.80 -26.37
CA ASP A 148 -12.42 -20.75 -26.89
C ASP A 148 -12.22 -19.38 -26.20
N PHE A 149 -10.96 -19.01 -25.98
CA PHE A 149 -10.54 -17.75 -25.35
C PHE A 149 -11.13 -17.55 -23.93
N ASP A 150 -11.05 -18.59 -23.07
CA ASP A 150 -11.48 -18.50 -21.68
C ASP A 150 -10.77 -17.34 -20.94
N PRO A 151 -11.52 -16.35 -20.39
CA PRO A 151 -10.92 -15.19 -19.72
C PRO A 151 -10.06 -15.54 -18.49
N GLN A 152 -10.27 -16.70 -17.84
CA GLN A 152 -9.46 -17.12 -16.70
C GLN A 152 -8.09 -17.62 -17.16
N VAL A 153 -8.03 -18.31 -18.29
CA VAL A 153 -6.78 -18.76 -18.92
C VAL A 153 -5.99 -17.55 -19.40
N GLU A 154 -6.64 -16.61 -20.08
CA GLU A 154 -6.02 -15.34 -20.51
C GLU A 154 -5.43 -14.56 -19.33
N ALA A 155 -6.19 -14.42 -18.22
CA ALA A 155 -5.71 -13.74 -17.02
C ALA A 155 -4.51 -14.46 -16.38
N ALA A 156 -4.48 -15.79 -16.42
CA ALA A 156 -3.33 -16.58 -15.93
C ALA A 156 -2.08 -16.32 -16.78
N ILE A 157 -2.20 -16.30 -18.10
CA ILE A 157 -1.11 -15.99 -19.04
C ILE A 157 -0.57 -14.57 -18.76
N GLN A 158 -1.43 -13.58 -18.67
CA GLN A 158 -1.06 -12.19 -18.35
C GLN A 158 -0.31 -12.09 -17.01
N ASN A 159 -0.71 -12.84 -16.00
CA ASN A 159 -0.03 -12.88 -14.71
C ASN A 159 1.40 -13.45 -14.82
N TYR A 160 1.62 -14.49 -15.63
CA TYR A 160 2.95 -15.05 -15.88
C TYR A 160 3.85 -14.10 -16.67
N GLU A 161 3.32 -13.41 -17.66
CA GLU A 161 4.04 -12.39 -18.42
C GLU A 161 4.46 -11.22 -17.53
N THR A 162 3.54 -10.70 -16.72
CA THR A 162 3.84 -9.67 -15.72
C THR A 162 4.92 -10.13 -14.74
N ALA A 163 4.84 -11.36 -14.22
CA ALA A 163 5.83 -11.93 -13.31
C ALA A 163 7.22 -12.02 -13.95
N TYR A 164 7.30 -12.30 -15.24
CA TYR A 164 8.58 -12.29 -15.98
C TYR A 164 9.14 -10.86 -16.10
N GLN A 165 8.33 -9.89 -16.49
CA GLN A 165 8.75 -8.50 -16.62
C GLN A 165 9.20 -7.91 -15.27
N MET A 166 8.57 -8.33 -14.18
CA MET A 166 8.97 -7.96 -12.81
C MET A 166 10.39 -8.41 -12.45
N GLN A 167 10.92 -9.48 -13.03
CA GLN A 167 12.28 -9.96 -12.73
C GLN A 167 13.37 -8.94 -13.04
N THR A 168 13.14 -8.02 -13.96
CA THR A 168 14.03 -6.88 -14.23
C THR A 168 13.58 -5.63 -13.46
N SER A 169 12.31 -5.29 -13.52
CA SER A 169 11.78 -4.02 -13.02
C SER A 169 11.75 -3.92 -11.49
N VAL A 170 11.49 -5.03 -10.79
CA VAL A 170 11.43 -5.02 -9.32
C VAL A 170 12.81 -4.86 -8.68
N PRO A 171 13.89 -5.53 -9.12
CA PRO A 171 15.24 -5.24 -8.62
C PRO A 171 15.66 -3.78 -8.80
N GLU A 172 15.33 -3.16 -9.94
CA GLU A 172 15.59 -1.73 -10.17
C GLU A 172 14.75 -0.83 -9.27
N LEU A 173 13.47 -1.17 -9.04
CA LEU A 173 12.60 -0.47 -8.09
C LEU A 173 13.18 -0.48 -6.68
N MET A 174 13.67 -1.65 -6.24
CA MET A 174 14.20 -1.88 -4.89
C MET A 174 15.61 -1.32 -4.69
N ASP A 175 16.37 -1.08 -5.75
CA ASP A 175 17.71 -0.48 -5.64
C ASP A 175 17.63 1.02 -5.33
N LEU A 176 17.85 1.35 -4.06
CA LEU A 176 17.84 2.73 -3.54
C LEU A 176 19.21 3.42 -3.65
N LYS A 177 20.20 2.87 -4.36
CA LYS A 177 21.52 3.50 -4.50
C LYS A 177 21.47 4.84 -5.23
N GLY A 178 20.49 4.99 -6.14
CA GLY A 178 20.26 6.25 -6.86
C GLY A 178 19.61 7.35 -6.00
N GLU A 179 19.03 7.00 -4.85
CA GLU A 179 18.44 7.98 -3.93
C GLU A 179 19.53 8.61 -3.07
N SER A 180 19.49 9.94 -2.95
CA SER A 180 20.45 10.65 -2.11
C SER A 180 20.25 10.33 -0.63
N GLU A 181 21.32 10.40 0.17
CA GLU A 181 21.22 10.21 1.62
C GLU A 181 20.27 11.22 2.28
N ALA A 182 20.17 12.44 1.72
CA ALA A 182 19.23 13.45 2.20
C ALA A 182 17.77 13.00 2.00
N VAL A 183 17.44 12.39 0.86
CA VAL A 183 16.11 11.81 0.59
C VAL A 183 15.85 10.66 1.55
N LYS A 184 16.74 9.70 1.66
CA LYS A 184 16.58 8.55 2.58
C LYS A 184 16.36 9.02 4.02
N LYS A 185 17.11 10.02 4.47
CA LYS A 185 16.97 10.62 5.80
C LYS A 185 15.62 11.33 5.98
N SER A 186 15.13 12.05 4.97
CA SER A 186 13.82 12.71 5.06
C SER A 186 12.70 11.73 5.30
N TYR A 187 12.76 10.51 4.71
CA TYR A 187 11.83 9.41 4.96
C TYR A 187 12.07 8.67 6.30
N GLY A 188 13.03 9.09 7.11
CA GLY A 188 13.33 8.47 8.40
C GLY A 188 14.03 7.12 8.30
N MET A 189 14.72 6.84 7.19
CA MET A 189 15.43 5.57 7.02
C MET A 189 16.67 5.44 7.91
N ASP A 190 17.14 6.51 8.51
CA ASP A 190 18.20 6.55 9.53
C ASP A 190 17.67 6.58 10.98
N SER A 191 16.35 6.51 11.17
CA SER A 191 15.71 6.52 12.50
C SER A 191 16.19 5.36 13.37
N ASP A 192 16.34 5.59 14.67
CA ASP A 192 16.56 4.55 15.67
C ASP A 192 15.37 3.58 15.79
N PHE A 193 14.16 4.03 15.43
CA PHE A 193 12.94 3.24 15.53
C PHE A 193 12.68 2.42 14.25
N LYS A 194 12.74 1.09 14.39
CA LYS A 194 12.63 0.15 13.26
C LYS A 194 11.39 0.40 12.40
N ASN A 195 10.23 0.65 13.01
CA ASN A 195 8.98 0.81 12.28
C ASN A 195 8.96 2.10 11.44
N THR A 196 9.60 3.18 11.91
CA THR A 196 9.80 4.39 11.09
C THR A 196 10.64 4.06 9.85
N ARG A 197 11.76 3.33 10.01
CA ARG A 197 12.58 2.91 8.86
C ARG A 197 11.80 2.07 7.87
N THR A 198 11.02 1.10 8.37
CA THR A 198 10.19 0.21 7.52
C THR A 198 9.15 1.03 6.74
N PHE A 199 8.41 1.90 7.44
CA PHE A 199 7.39 2.71 6.78
C PHE A 199 7.98 3.79 5.86
N GLY A 200 9.15 4.34 6.22
CA GLY A 200 9.92 5.24 5.36
C GLY A 200 10.33 4.57 4.05
N MET A 201 10.78 3.32 4.11
CA MET A 201 11.07 2.54 2.91
C MET A 201 9.81 2.30 2.08
N GLN A 202 8.66 1.94 2.71
CA GLN A 202 7.39 1.78 1.99
C GLN A 202 6.96 3.07 1.30
N CYS A 203 6.98 4.22 1.98
CA CYS A 203 6.62 5.51 1.40
C CYS A 203 7.55 5.90 0.23
N LEU A 204 8.85 5.67 0.36
CA LEU A 204 9.81 5.93 -0.73
C LEU A 204 9.56 5.01 -1.93
N LEU A 205 9.29 3.72 -1.69
CA LEU A 205 8.94 2.78 -2.75
C LEU A 205 7.58 3.12 -3.40
N ALA A 206 6.60 3.60 -2.63
CA ALA A 206 5.33 4.05 -3.17
C ALA A 206 5.51 5.21 -4.14
N ARG A 207 6.32 6.23 -3.77
CA ARG A 207 6.68 7.33 -4.68
C ARG A 207 7.32 6.80 -5.96
N ARG A 208 8.28 5.87 -5.86
CA ARG A 208 8.97 5.27 -7.02
C ARG A 208 8.05 4.42 -7.90
N LEU A 209 7.05 3.76 -7.32
CA LEU A 209 6.03 3.02 -8.06
C LEU A 209 5.13 3.96 -8.87
N VAL A 210 4.62 5.02 -8.23
CA VAL A 210 3.79 6.02 -8.90
C VAL A 210 4.57 6.75 -9.99
N GLU A 211 5.84 7.12 -9.75
CA GLU A 211 6.76 7.69 -10.73
C GLU A 211 6.94 6.81 -11.98
N ARG A 212 6.75 5.49 -11.82
CA ARG A 212 6.81 4.51 -12.92
C ARG A 212 5.44 4.19 -13.52
N GLY A 213 4.40 4.93 -13.17
CA GLY A 213 3.07 4.78 -13.74
C GLY A 213 2.23 3.64 -13.15
N VAL A 214 2.60 3.11 -11.96
CA VAL A 214 1.74 2.16 -11.24
C VAL A 214 0.49 2.89 -10.76
N ARG A 215 -0.68 2.36 -11.09
CA ARG A 215 -1.97 3.03 -10.89
C ARG A 215 -2.41 3.12 -9.43
N PHE A 216 -2.25 2.06 -8.66
CA PHE A 216 -2.71 1.98 -7.27
C PHE A 216 -1.64 1.34 -6.38
N VAL A 217 -1.28 2.05 -5.33
CA VAL A 217 -0.29 1.58 -4.35
C VAL A 217 -0.91 1.66 -2.96
N GLU A 218 -0.96 0.54 -2.26
CA GLU A 218 -1.45 0.45 -0.90
C GLU A 218 -0.32 0.12 0.07
N LEU A 219 -0.28 0.81 1.20
CA LEU A 219 0.70 0.58 2.25
C LEU A 219 0.00 0.05 3.49
N THR A 220 0.41 -1.12 3.97
CA THR A 220 -0.07 -1.61 5.26
C THR A 220 0.81 -1.13 6.41
N CYS A 221 0.24 -1.08 7.62
CA CYS A 221 0.92 -0.59 8.82
C CYS A 221 2.23 -1.35 9.10
N PRO A 222 3.32 -0.67 9.47
CA PRO A 222 4.60 -1.31 9.75
C PRO A 222 4.58 -2.06 11.08
N GLY A 223 5.28 -3.20 11.12
CA GLY A 223 5.41 -4.08 12.28
C GLY A 223 4.58 -5.36 12.14
N GLY A 224 4.74 -6.29 13.07
CA GLY A 224 3.99 -7.57 13.06
C GLY A 224 2.54 -7.42 13.49
N ASN A 225 1.81 -8.54 13.44
CA ASN A 225 0.46 -8.64 13.99
C ASN A 225 0.45 -8.25 15.48
N GLY A 226 -0.61 -7.57 15.92
CA GLY A 226 -0.79 -7.07 17.27
C GLY A 226 -1.65 -5.81 17.26
N ASP A 227 -1.82 -5.16 18.41
CA ASP A 227 -2.72 -4.01 18.60
C ASP A 227 -2.28 -2.74 17.86
N ARG A 228 -2.01 -2.86 16.57
CA ARG A 228 -1.60 -1.74 15.70
C ARG A 228 -2.78 -0.84 15.45
N TRP A 229 -2.79 0.34 16.12
CA TRP A 229 -3.91 1.29 16.15
C TRP A 229 -5.18 0.78 16.86
N ASP A 230 -5.25 -0.52 17.19
CA ASP A 230 -6.34 -1.15 17.93
C ASP A 230 -6.04 -1.18 19.44
N GLN A 231 -5.87 -0.01 20.03
CA GLN A 231 -5.52 0.12 21.45
C GLN A 231 -6.76 0.11 22.34
N HIS A 232 -7.32 -1.04 22.62
CA HIS A 232 -8.30 -1.20 23.70
C HIS A 232 -7.70 -0.96 25.09
N GLY A 233 -6.37 -0.98 25.19
CA GLY A 233 -5.59 -0.64 26.37
C GLY A 233 -4.21 -0.10 25.99
N GLY A 234 -3.50 0.53 26.95
CA GLY A 234 -2.16 1.05 26.72
C GLY A 234 -2.06 2.16 25.67
N LEU A 235 -3.09 2.99 25.54
CA LEU A 235 -3.21 3.99 24.49
C LEU A 235 -2.00 4.89 24.33
N VAL A 236 -1.44 5.38 25.43
CA VAL A 236 -0.34 6.35 25.41
C VAL A 236 0.91 5.75 24.77
N ASP A 237 1.29 4.54 25.16
CA ASP A 237 2.46 3.86 24.60
C ASP A 237 2.20 3.41 23.15
N GLY A 238 1.04 2.80 22.88
CA GLY A 238 0.68 2.31 21.57
C GLY A 238 0.59 3.42 20.51
N HIS A 239 -0.18 4.49 20.79
CA HIS A 239 -0.31 5.62 19.88
C HIS A 239 1.02 6.37 19.72
N GLY A 240 1.79 6.58 20.78
CA GLY A 240 3.10 7.21 20.69
C GLY A 240 4.05 6.47 19.73
N LYS A 241 4.08 5.13 19.80
CA LYS A 241 4.87 4.30 18.88
C LYS A 241 4.33 4.29 17.46
N ASN A 242 3.01 4.21 17.29
CA ASN A 242 2.38 4.17 15.98
C ASN A 242 2.53 5.52 15.25
N CYS A 243 2.29 6.63 15.93
CA CYS A 243 2.50 7.98 15.38
C CYS A 243 3.96 8.19 15.00
N LYS A 244 4.93 7.83 15.86
CA LYS A 244 6.36 7.88 15.55
C LYS A 244 6.72 7.06 14.31
N SER A 245 5.99 5.96 14.05
CA SER A 245 6.25 5.11 12.87
C SER A 245 5.93 5.81 11.55
N VAL A 246 4.87 6.63 11.51
CA VAL A 246 4.27 7.10 10.25
C VAL A 246 4.42 8.59 9.99
N ASP A 247 4.59 9.41 11.03
CA ASP A 247 4.59 10.87 10.93
C ASP A 247 5.63 11.43 9.95
N GLN A 248 6.91 11.13 10.19
CA GLN A 248 8.00 11.61 9.33
C GLN A 248 7.90 11.04 7.90
N PRO A 249 7.66 9.72 7.69
CA PRO A 249 7.52 9.16 6.36
C PRO A 249 6.39 9.74 5.53
N ILE A 250 5.21 9.97 6.12
CA ILE A 250 4.07 10.58 5.41
C ILE A 250 4.40 12.02 5.00
N ALA A 251 4.96 12.81 5.93
CA ALA A 251 5.37 14.17 5.63
C ALA A 251 6.42 14.22 4.50
N ALA A 252 7.37 13.29 4.50
CA ALA A 252 8.38 13.18 3.45
C ALA A 252 7.75 12.81 2.10
N LEU A 253 6.80 11.88 2.08
CA LEU A 253 6.09 11.48 0.85
C LEU A 253 5.37 12.67 0.20
N ILE A 254 4.61 13.44 0.99
CA ILE A 254 3.88 14.62 0.49
C ILE A 254 4.85 15.65 -0.08
N ARG A 255 5.95 15.96 0.65
CA ARG A 255 6.97 16.89 0.18
C ARG A 255 7.68 16.44 -1.09
N ASP A 256 7.99 15.15 -1.18
CA ASP A 256 8.72 14.59 -2.31
C ASP A 256 7.84 14.57 -3.57
N LEU A 257 6.58 14.16 -3.45
CA LEU A 257 5.58 14.24 -4.52
C LEU A 257 5.41 15.69 -5.01
N ARG A 258 5.29 16.66 -4.10
CA ARG A 258 5.20 18.07 -4.45
C ARG A 258 6.45 18.58 -5.17
N LYS A 259 7.63 18.26 -4.65
CA LYS A 259 8.92 18.65 -5.24
C LYS A 259 9.13 18.11 -6.64
N LEU A 260 8.62 16.89 -6.89
CA LEU A 260 8.69 16.22 -8.20
C LEU A 260 7.57 16.64 -9.15
N GLY A 261 6.64 17.49 -8.72
CA GLY A 261 5.48 17.92 -9.52
C GLY A 261 4.44 16.81 -9.72
N MET A 262 4.42 15.83 -8.85
CA MET A 262 3.52 14.66 -8.93
C MET A 262 2.31 14.75 -8.00
N LEU A 263 2.30 15.69 -7.05
CA LEU A 263 1.25 15.76 -6.02
C LEU A 263 -0.14 16.09 -6.62
N ASP A 264 -0.18 16.91 -7.67
CA ASP A 264 -1.44 17.30 -8.32
C ASP A 264 -2.11 16.13 -9.06
N ASP A 265 -1.31 15.12 -9.47
CA ASP A 265 -1.77 13.93 -10.19
C ASP A 265 -1.83 12.68 -9.29
N THR A 266 -1.50 12.80 -8.00
CA THR A 266 -1.43 11.68 -7.06
C THR A 266 -2.32 11.92 -5.84
N LEU A 267 -3.41 11.18 -5.74
CA LEU A 267 -4.24 11.19 -4.53
C LEU A 267 -3.61 10.30 -3.44
N VAL A 268 -3.24 10.91 -2.32
CA VAL A 268 -2.76 10.20 -1.12
C VAL A 268 -3.91 10.11 -0.12
N VAL A 269 -4.31 8.89 0.24
CA VAL A 269 -5.40 8.64 1.21
C VAL A 269 -4.83 7.97 2.45
N TRP A 270 -5.15 8.49 3.61
CA TRP A 270 -4.84 7.87 4.90
C TRP A 270 -6.14 7.69 5.69
N THR A 271 -6.49 6.46 5.99
CA THR A 271 -7.74 6.11 6.66
C THR A 271 -7.59 4.87 7.54
N GLY A 272 -8.54 4.64 8.41
CA GLY A 272 -8.79 3.37 9.10
C GLY A 272 -10.15 2.82 8.71
N GLU A 273 -10.45 1.59 9.12
CA GLU A 273 -11.69 0.87 8.79
C GLU A 273 -12.93 1.40 9.54
N PHE A 274 -12.71 2.05 10.70
CA PHE A 274 -13.71 2.77 11.49
C PHE A 274 -13.02 3.72 12.48
N GLY A 275 -13.81 4.56 13.15
CA GLY A 275 -13.34 5.45 14.20
C GLY A 275 -13.23 4.76 15.57
N ARG A 276 -12.87 5.55 16.58
CA ARG A 276 -12.70 5.12 17.96
C ARG A 276 -13.47 6.02 18.92
N THR A 277 -13.98 5.45 20.01
CA THR A 277 -14.61 6.21 21.08
C THR A 277 -13.60 7.09 21.83
N PRO A 278 -14.01 8.17 22.48
CA PRO A 278 -13.13 8.98 23.32
C PRO A 278 -12.80 8.31 24.68
N PHE A 279 -13.30 7.14 24.94
CA PHE A 279 -13.08 6.33 26.14
C PHE A 279 -12.97 4.84 25.78
N ALA A 280 -12.63 3.99 26.75
CA ALA A 280 -12.73 2.54 26.63
C ALA A 280 -13.41 1.95 27.85
N GLN A 281 -14.12 0.85 27.65
CA GLN A 281 -14.83 0.16 28.71
C GLN A 281 -13.85 -0.65 29.57
N GLY A 282 -13.63 -0.20 30.79
CA GLY A 282 -12.79 -0.91 31.75
C GLY A 282 -11.28 -0.84 31.53
N SER A 283 -10.79 0.08 30.68
CA SER A 283 -9.37 0.23 30.35
C SER A 283 -8.98 1.68 30.06
N ASN A 284 -7.68 1.90 29.80
CA ASN A 284 -7.11 3.19 29.36
C ASN A 284 -6.91 3.27 27.83
N GLY A 285 -7.75 2.60 27.08
CA GLY A 285 -7.71 2.54 25.63
C GLY A 285 -8.84 3.31 24.95
N ARG A 286 -9.22 2.82 23.77
CA ARG A 286 -10.32 3.27 22.92
C ARG A 286 -11.07 2.07 22.36
N ASP A 287 -12.39 2.14 22.31
CA ASP A 287 -13.23 1.10 21.71
C ASP A 287 -13.60 1.46 20.27
N HIS A 288 -14.17 0.49 19.55
CA HIS A 288 -14.63 0.70 18.18
C HIS A 288 -15.80 1.67 18.12
N ASN A 289 -15.77 2.56 17.17
CA ASN A 289 -16.87 3.49 16.89
C ASN A 289 -17.03 3.68 15.38
N PRO A 290 -17.96 2.98 14.75
CA PRO A 290 -18.19 3.09 13.31
C PRO A 290 -18.97 4.35 12.89
N PHE A 291 -19.53 5.12 13.84
CA PHE A 291 -20.39 6.30 13.60
C PHE A 291 -19.65 7.63 13.72
#